data_0822ec6dd0325492d9b6a4862177973d
#
_entry.id   0822ec6dd0325492d9b6a4862177973d
#
_cell.length_a   1.000
_cell.length_b   1.000
_cell.length_c   1.000
_cell.angle_alpha   90.00
_cell.angle_beta   90.00
_cell.angle_gamma   90.00
#
_symmetry.space_group_name_H-M   'P 1'
#
loop_
_entity.id
_entity.type
_entity.pdbx_description
1 polymer ?
#
loop_
_entity_poly.entity_id
_entity_poly.type
_entity_poly.pdbx_seq_one_letter_code
_entity_poly.pdbx_strand_id
1 'polypeptide(L)'
;LWGIDQYFTGGNIIVAEVNDTKISAERLNGEYQDRLREMQSIISKDQDEAELQKKIIKRTVLDELIDSVIVREFVNENKFQISEQSLIKDIRNNKIFHSNNKFNSKIYKALLDRQGIKTTDYERIRKSELKTLQFYNNIVQSSFMPSQNIKLLKQLKYQTRNFKILSLSYNDFI
;
A
#
# COMPACT_ATOMS: atom_id res chain seq x y z
N LEU A 1 -4.01 -27.08 0.20
CA LEU A 1 -5.36 -27.14 -0.39
C LEU A 1 -6.11 -25.90 0.12
N TRP A 2 -6.11 -24.84 -0.66
CA TRP A 2 -6.90 -23.66 -0.37
C TRP A 2 -8.25 -23.87 -1.03
N GLY A 3 -9.26 -24.21 -0.23
CA GLY A 3 -10.65 -24.26 -0.67
C GLY A 3 -11.17 -22.84 -0.78
N ILE A 4 -11.50 -22.41 -1.98
CA ILE A 4 -12.34 -21.23 -2.20
C ILE A 4 -13.76 -21.68 -1.92
N ASP A 5 -14.19 -21.65 -0.65
CA ASP A 5 -15.59 -21.74 -0.31
C ASP A 5 -16.25 -20.40 -0.61
N GLN A 6 -17.04 -20.40 -1.68
CA GLN A 6 -17.90 -19.29 -2.03
C GLN A 6 -19.06 -19.26 -1.04
N TYR A 7 -18.93 -18.42 -0.01
CA TYR A 7 -20.07 -18.10 0.85
C TYR A 7 -20.94 -17.06 0.15
N PHE A 8 -21.97 -17.54 -0.52
CA PHE A 8 -23.07 -16.70 -1.01
C PHE A 8 -23.96 -16.32 0.18
N THR A 9 -23.81 -15.12 0.70
CA THR A 9 -24.79 -14.52 1.60
C THR A 9 -25.13 -13.14 1.04
N GLY A 10 -26.31 -13.04 0.39
CA GLY A 10 -26.96 -11.78 0.04
C GLY A 10 -26.12 -10.74 -0.70
N GLY A 11 -25.73 -11.02 -1.95
CA GLY A 11 -25.25 -9.98 -2.88
C GLY A 11 -23.76 -9.61 -2.81
N ASN A 12 -23.02 -9.94 -1.76
CA ASN A 12 -21.59 -9.64 -1.66
C ASN A 12 -20.75 -10.93 -1.67
N ILE A 13 -20.02 -11.17 -2.75
CA ILE A 13 -19.03 -12.26 -2.84
C ILE A 13 -17.85 -11.88 -1.94
N ILE A 14 -17.51 -12.74 -0.97
CA ILE A 14 -16.36 -12.58 -0.10
C ILE A 14 -15.16 -13.29 -0.76
N VAL A 15 -14.06 -12.60 -0.93
CA VAL A 15 -12.83 -13.11 -1.57
C VAL A 15 -11.76 -13.48 -0.57
N ALA A 16 -11.81 -12.92 0.64
CA ALA A 16 -10.95 -13.29 1.75
C ALA A 16 -11.62 -12.92 3.08
N GLU A 17 -11.22 -13.58 4.14
CA GLU A 17 -11.63 -13.29 5.51
C GLU A 17 -10.38 -13.32 6.41
N VAL A 18 -10.22 -12.28 7.21
CA VAL A 18 -9.13 -12.14 8.17
C VAL A 18 -9.78 -11.97 9.54
N ASN A 19 -9.64 -12.98 10.41
CA ASN A 19 -10.42 -13.11 11.62
C ASN A 19 -11.92 -12.96 11.31
N ASP A 20 -12.59 -11.91 11.83
CA ASP A 20 -14.01 -11.63 11.57
C ASP A 20 -14.23 -10.57 10.47
N THR A 21 -13.14 -10.04 9.87
CA THR A 21 -13.22 -8.99 8.85
C THR A 21 -13.24 -9.59 7.45
N LYS A 22 -14.34 -9.38 6.73
CA LYS A 22 -14.55 -9.87 5.36
C LYS A 22 -14.09 -8.85 4.32
N ILE A 23 -13.40 -9.35 3.30
CA ILE A 23 -12.98 -8.58 2.12
C ILE A 23 -13.88 -8.97 0.97
N SER A 24 -14.69 -8.04 0.47
CA SER A 24 -15.60 -8.28 -0.63
C SER A 24 -14.91 -8.23 -1.99
N ALA A 25 -15.49 -8.93 -2.97
CA ALA A 25 -15.05 -8.85 -4.38
C ALA A 25 -15.19 -7.44 -4.94
N GLU A 26 -16.18 -6.68 -4.51
CA GLU A 26 -16.38 -5.28 -4.91
C GLU A 26 -15.20 -4.42 -4.49
N ARG A 27 -14.76 -4.54 -3.22
CA ARG A 27 -13.61 -3.82 -2.70
C ARG A 27 -12.33 -4.20 -3.44
N LEU A 28 -12.08 -5.52 -3.63
CA LEU A 28 -10.94 -6.00 -4.41
C LEU A 28 -10.95 -5.45 -5.83
N ASN A 29 -12.10 -5.46 -6.50
CA ASN A 29 -12.20 -4.97 -7.87
C ASN A 29 -11.99 -3.45 -7.94
N GLY A 30 -12.49 -2.67 -6.98
CA GLY A 30 -12.25 -1.23 -6.90
C GLY A 30 -10.76 -0.91 -6.84
N GLU A 31 -10.06 -1.45 -5.85
CA GLU A 31 -8.61 -1.25 -5.67
C GLU A 31 -7.79 -1.79 -6.86
N TYR A 32 -8.21 -2.91 -7.43
CA TYR A 32 -7.57 -3.48 -8.62
C TYR A 32 -7.69 -2.56 -9.84
N GLN A 33 -8.88 -1.97 -10.09
CA GLN A 33 -9.06 -1.04 -11.20
C GLN A 33 -8.25 0.25 -11.00
N ASP A 34 -8.16 0.75 -9.77
CA ASP A 34 -7.32 1.90 -9.45
C ASP A 34 -5.85 1.60 -9.72
N ARG A 35 -5.36 0.44 -9.28
CA ARG A 35 -4.00 -0.01 -9.52
C ARG A 35 -3.71 -0.19 -11.02
N LEU A 36 -4.64 -0.73 -11.79
CA LEU A 36 -4.49 -0.85 -13.25
C LEU A 36 -4.38 0.52 -13.92
N ARG A 37 -5.16 1.52 -13.48
CA ARG A 37 -5.06 2.88 -14.01
C ARG A 37 -3.69 3.50 -13.74
N GLU A 38 -3.18 3.33 -12.53
CA GLU A 38 -1.84 3.82 -12.15
C GLU A 38 -0.72 3.16 -12.96
N MET A 39 -0.85 1.86 -13.24
CA MET A 39 0.16 1.07 -13.93
C MET A 39 -0.02 0.96 -15.44
N GLN A 40 -1.00 1.66 -16.03
CA GLN A 40 -1.37 1.54 -17.44
C GLN A 40 -0.18 1.76 -18.41
N SER A 41 0.75 2.65 -18.04
CA SER A 41 1.92 2.96 -18.89
C SER A 41 2.99 1.89 -18.91
N ILE A 42 2.98 0.96 -17.94
CA ILE A 42 3.99 -0.09 -17.77
C ILE A 42 3.47 -1.50 -18.02
N ILE A 43 2.16 -1.64 -18.26
CA ILE A 43 1.57 -2.92 -18.68
C ILE A 43 2.03 -3.21 -20.12
N SER A 44 2.49 -4.44 -20.35
CA SER A 44 2.94 -4.89 -21.67
C SER A 44 1.87 -4.72 -22.75
N LYS A 45 2.30 -4.48 -23.98
CA LYS A 45 1.42 -4.48 -25.16
C LYS A 45 1.18 -5.88 -25.69
N ASP A 46 2.01 -6.84 -25.32
CA ASP A 46 1.79 -8.25 -25.61
C ASP A 46 0.64 -8.78 -24.79
N GLN A 47 -0.29 -9.50 -25.41
CA GLN A 47 -1.54 -9.91 -24.78
C GLN A 47 -1.31 -10.94 -23.67
N ASP A 48 -0.46 -11.94 -23.90
CA ASP A 48 -0.22 -13.01 -22.94
C ASP A 48 0.53 -12.50 -21.72
N GLU A 49 1.53 -11.63 -21.96
CA GLU A 49 2.28 -10.97 -20.89
C GLU A 49 1.40 -10.01 -20.09
N ALA A 50 0.54 -9.24 -20.76
CA ALA A 50 -0.40 -8.34 -20.10
C ALA A 50 -1.38 -9.11 -19.21
N GLU A 51 -1.90 -10.23 -19.65
CA GLU A 51 -2.80 -11.09 -18.85
C GLU A 51 -2.10 -11.64 -17.60
N LEU A 52 -0.84 -12.08 -17.74
CA LEU A 52 -0.04 -12.52 -16.60
C LEU A 52 0.21 -11.38 -15.61
N GLN A 53 0.60 -10.19 -16.10
CA GLN A 53 0.80 -9.00 -15.29
C GLN A 53 -0.47 -8.62 -14.53
N LYS A 54 -1.63 -8.62 -15.19
CA LYS A 54 -2.93 -8.32 -14.54
C LYS A 54 -3.26 -9.32 -13.43
N LYS A 55 -2.98 -10.60 -13.61
CA LYS A 55 -3.17 -11.62 -12.57
C LYS A 55 -2.28 -11.37 -11.36
N ILE A 56 -1.01 -11.04 -11.60
CA ILE A 56 -0.05 -10.70 -10.55
C ILE A 56 -0.54 -9.46 -9.78
N ILE A 57 -0.92 -8.40 -10.51
CA ILE A 57 -1.43 -7.16 -9.90
C ILE A 57 -2.65 -7.45 -9.03
N LYS A 58 -3.62 -8.24 -9.53
CA LYS A 58 -4.82 -8.58 -8.77
C LYS A 58 -4.50 -9.33 -7.47
N ARG A 59 -3.52 -10.26 -7.53
CA ARG A 59 -3.07 -10.99 -6.35
C ARG A 59 -2.38 -10.05 -5.35
N THR A 60 -1.48 -9.21 -5.83
CA THR A 60 -0.79 -8.22 -4.99
C THR A 60 -1.77 -7.30 -4.27
N VAL A 61 -2.80 -6.82 -4.98
CA VAL A 61 -3.86 -5.98 -4.38
C VAL A 61 -4.63 -6.75 -3.30
N LEU A 62 -4.92 -8.04 -3.51
CA LEU A 62 -5.57 -8.85 -2.48
C LEU A 62 -4.68 -9.03 -1.25
N ASP A 63 -3.40 -9.32 -1.45
CA ASP A 63 -2.44 -9.47 -0.35
C ASP A 63 -2.30 -8.15 0.42
N GLU A 64 -2.21 -6.99 -0.25
CA GLU A 64 -2.20 -5.66 0.36
C GLU A 64 -3.49 -5.37 1.16
N LEU A 65 -4.65 -5.80 0.67
CA LEU A 65 -5.91 -5.66 1.39
C LEU A 65 -5.93 -6.51 2.67
N ILE A 66 -5.43 -7.75 2.60
CA ILE A 66 -5.30 -8.64 3.76
C ILE A 66 -4.37 -8.00 4.80
N ASP A 67 -3.18 -7.57 4.38
CA ASP A 67 -2.21 -6.90 5.26
C ASP A 67 -2.79 -5.64 5.90
N SER A 68 -3.57 -4.86 5.15
CA SER A 68 -4.23 -3.66 5.67
C SER A 68 -5.23 -3.97 6.79
N VAL A 69 -5.93 -5.11 6.68
CA VAL A 69 -6.86 -5.58 7.72
C VAL A 69 -6.09 -6.01 8.96
N ILE A 70 -5.05 -6.84 8.79
CA ILE A 70 -4.21 -7.34 9.88
C ILE A 70 -3.62 -6.15 10.67
N VAL A 71 -3.01 -5.19 9.98
CA VAL A 71 -2.41 -4.04 10.64
C VAL A 71 -3.45 -3.18 11.35
N ARG A 72 -4.61 -2.98 10.74
CA ARG A 72 -5.70 -2.21 11.36
C ARG A 72 -6.22 -2.87 12.64
N GLU A 73 -6.39 -4.18 12.62
CA GLU A 73 -6.81 -4.94 13.81
C GLU A 73 -5.74 -4.86 14.90
N PHE A 74 -4.49 -5.13 14.57
CA PHE A 74 -3.36 -5.01 15.49
C PHE A 74 -3.30 -3.62 16.15
N VAL A 75 -3.42 -2.56 15.36
CA VAL A 75 -3.39 -1.18 15.85
C VAL A 75 -4.56 -0.88 16.78
N ASN A 76 -5.75 -1.44 16.52
CA ASN A 76 -6.92 -1.26 17.38
C ASN A 76 -6.79 -2.05 18.68
N GLU A 77 -6.35 -3.31 18.63
CA GLU A 77 -6.15 -4.16 19.81
C GLU A 77 -5.08 -3.60 20.74
N ASN A 78 -3.99 -3.09 20.17
CA ASN A 78 -2.90 -2.48 20.93
C ASN A 78 -3.16 -1.02 21.35
N LYS A 79 -4.41 -0.56 21.22
CA LYS A 79 -4.89 0.74 21.72
C LYS A 79 -4.07 1.95 21.23
N PHE A 80 -3.55 1.88 20.00
CA PHE A 80 -2.96 3.06 19.39
C PHE A 80 -3.95 4.22 19.39
N GLN A 81 -3.49 5.39 19.81
CA GLN A 81 -4.35 6.56 19.90
C GLN A 81 -3.74 7.74 19.15
N ILE A 82 -4.61 8.47 18.46
CA ILE A 82 -4.27 9.74 17.83
C ILE A 82 -4.95 10.84 18.64
N SER A 83 -4.17 11.85 19.04
CA SER A 83 -4.73 13.00 19.72
C SER A 83 -5.62 13.82 18.78
N GLU A 84 -6.65 14.45 19.33
CA GLU A 84 -7.52 15.35 18.56
C GLU A 84 -6.72 16.47 17.86
N GLN A 85 -5.67 16.96 18.51
CA GLN A 85 -4.79 17.98 17.93
C GLN A 85 -4.06 17.45 16.68
N SER A 86 -3.60 16.18 16.70
CA SER A 86 -2.96 15.57 15.55
C SER A 86 -3.93 15.37 14.39
N LEU A 87 -5.15 14.94 14.67
CA LEU A 87 -6.21 14.80 13.67
C LEU A 87 -6.56 16.16 13.03
N ILE A 88 -6.79 17.18 13.86
CA ILE A 88 -7.09 18.54 13.38
C ILE A 88 -5.94 19.10 12.55
N LYS A 89 -4.70 18.88 12.97
CA LYS A 89 -3.52 19.32 12.22
C LYS A 89 -3.44 18.63 10.86
N ASP A 90 -3.69 17.34 10.81
CA ASP A 90 -3.67 16.56 9.56
C ASP A 90 -4.76 17.05 8.59
N ILE A 91 -6.01 17.18 9.05
CA ILE A 91 -7.12 17.69 8.25
C ILE A 91 -6.84 19.11 7.74
N ARG A 92 -6.30 19.99 8.60
CA ARG A 92 -5.96 21.35 8.22
C ARG A 92 -4.80 21.45 7.23
N ASN A 93 -3.89 20.50 7.24
CA ASN A 93 -2.76 20.45 6.30
C ASN A 93 -3.14 19.87 4.94
N ASN A 94 -4.28 19.22 4.82
CA ASN A 94 -4.72 18.65 3.55
C ASN A 94 -5.13 19.77 2.58
N LYS A 95 -4.33 19.93 1.52
CA LYS A 95 -4.47 21.02 0.54
C LYS A 95 -5.79 21.02 -0.21
N ILE A 96 -6.50 19.89 -0.29
CA ILE A 96 -7.82 19.82 -0.95
C ILE A 96 -8.87 20.67 -0.23
N PHE A 97 -8.69 20.95 1.05
CA PHE A 97 -9.57 21.80 1.87
C PHE A 97 -9.11 23.25 1.95
N HIS A 98 -8.15 23.65 1.11
CA HIS A 98 -7.60 25.01 1.16
C HIS A 98 -8.24 25.94 0.14
N SER A 99 -8.29 27.23 0.50
CA SER A 99 -8.48 28.37 -0.39
C SER A 99 -7.39 29.38 -0.08
N ASN A 100 -6.74 29.91 -1.11
CA ASN A 100 -5.63 30.85 -0.96
C ASN A 100 -4.52 30.32 0.00
N ASN A 101 -4.15 29.04 -0.15
CA ASN A 101 -3.15 28.34 0.68
C ASN A 101 -3.49 28.24 2.17
N LYS A 102 -4.74 28.46 2.56
CA LYS A 102 -5.21 28.34 3.94
C LYS A 102 -6.39 27.39 4.02
N PHE A 103 -6.47 26.62 5.10
CA PHE A 103 -7.61 25.77 5.37
C PHE A 103 -8.91 26.57 5.39
N ASN A 104 -9.92 26.04 4.69
CA ASN A 104 -11.24 26.64 4.59
C ASN A 104 -12.31 25.65 5.05
N SER A 105 -12.93 25.91 6.18
CA SER A 105 -13.96 25.03 6.76
C SER A 105 -15.21 24.90 5.89
N LYS A 106 -15.54 25.90 5.08
CA LYS A 106 -16.68 25.84 4.15
C LYS A 106 -16.39 24.86 3.01
N ILE A 107 -15.16 24.90 2.45
CA ILE A 107 -14.73 23.94 1.42
C ILE A 107 -14.69 22.54 1.99
N TYR A 108 -14.14 22.35 3.20
CA TYR A 108 -14.11 21.07 3.88
C TYR A 108 -15.51 20.45 3.98
N LYS A 109 -16.47 21.20 4.52
CA LYS A 109 -17.86 20.73 4.64
C LYS A 109 -18.51 20.48 3.28
N ALA A 110 -18.39 21.42 2.34
CA ALA A 110 -19.00 21.29 1.03
C ALA A 110 -18.49 20.10 0.22
N LEU A 111 -17.19 19.76 0.33
CA LEU A 111 -16.62 18.59 -0.34
C LEU A 111 -17.14 17.29 0.26
N LEU A 112 -17.23 17.20 1.57
CA LEU A 112 -17.78 16.02 2.24
C LEU A 112 -19.27 15.84 1.97
N ASP A 113 -20.05 16.91 2.05
CA ASP A 113 -21.48 16.91 1.74
C ASP A 113 -21.74 16.46 0.29
N ARG A 114 -20.92 16.91 -0.65
CA ARG A 114 -20.99 16.51 -2.07
C ARG A 114 -20.74 14.99 -2.25
N GLN A 115 -19.95 14.39 -1.39
CA GLN A 115 -19.68 12.95 -1.37
C GLN A 115 -20.65 12.17 -0.47
N GLY A 116 -21.61 12.85 0.18
CA GLY A 116 -22.53 12.23 1.11
C GLY A 116 -21.89 11.74 2.42
N ILE A 117 -20.72 12.28 2.77
CA ILE A 117 -19.95 11.87 3.94
C ILE A 117 -20.15 12.89 5.06
N LYS A 118 -20.58 12.43 6.24
CA LYS A 118 -20.62 13.31 7.43
C LYS A 118 -19.21 13.61 7.92
N THR A 119 -19.00 14.82 8.43
CA THR A 119 -17.69 15.23 8.99
C THR A 119 -17.20 14.28 10.08
N THR A 120 -18.10 13.82 10.95
CA THR A 120 -17.79 12.84 12.01
C THR A 120 -17.32 11.51 11.47
N ASP A 121 -17.89 11.03 10.36
CA ASP A 121 -17.48 9.77 9.74
C ASP A 121 -16.13 9.93 9.06
N TYR A 122 -15.90 11.04 8.36
CA TYR A 122 -14.61 11.36 7.78
C TYR A 122 -13.52 11.43 8.84
N GLU A 123 -13.76 12.15 9.95
CA GLU A 123 -12.82 12.28 11.06
C GLU A 123 -12.52 10.93 11.72
N ARG A 124 -13.54 10.06 11.88
CA ARG A 124 -13.37 8.71 12.40
C ARG A 124 -12.51 7.84 11.49
N ILE A 125 -12.77 7.88 10.18
CA ILE A 125 -11.98 7.15 9.18
C ILE A 125 -10.54 7.68 9.19
N ARG A 126 -10.37 8.99 9.13
CA ARG A 126 -9.05 9.62 9.10
C ARG A 126 -8.23 9.32 10.36
N LYS A 127 -8.88 9.29 11.51
CA LYS A 127 -8.24 8.91 12.78
C LYS A 127 -7.74 7.46 12.74
N SER A 128 -8.50 6.54 12.14
CA SER A 128 -8.09 5.14 11.95
C SER A 128 -6.88 5.03 11.00
N GLU A 129 -6.88 5.77 9.90
CA GLU A 129 -5.76 5.81 8.95
C GLU A 129 -4.49 6.37 9.62
N LEU A 130 -4.61 7.44 10.40
CA LEU A 130 -3.49 8.02 11.12
C LEU A 130 -2.88 7.08 12.17
N LYS A 131 -3.69 6.24 12.82
CA LYS A 131 -3.18 5.19 13.71
C LYS A 131 -2.31 4.20 12.96
N THR A 132 -2.79 3.73 11.82
CA THR A 132 -2.04 2.81 10.96
C THR A 132 -0.74 3.43 10.45
N LEU A 133 -0.80 4.69 10.01
CA LEU A 133 0.38 5.43 9.57
C LEU A 133 1.40 5.63 10.70
N GLN A 134 0.94 5.92 11.92
CA GLN A 134 1.79 6.01 13.09
C GLN A 134 2.50 4.68 13.39
N PHE A 135 1.79 3.57 13.27
CA PHE A 135 2.37 2.24 13.44
C PHE A 135 3.49 1.99 12.42
N TYR A 136 3.24 2.22 11.13
CA TYR A 136 4.26 2.07 10.10
C TYR A 136 5.46 3.00 10.32
N ASN A 137 5.23 4.25 10.66
CA ASN A 137 6.30 5.21 10.94
C ASN A 137 7.14 4.77 12.14
N ASN A 138 6.52 4.23 13.18
CA ASN A 138 7.25 3.72 14.34
C ASN A 138 8.12 2.52 13.97
N ILE A 139 7.63 1.58 13.13
CA ILE A 139 8.44 0.46 12.64
C ILE A 139 9.62 0.96 11.82
N VAL A 140 9.37 1.86 10.86
CA VAL A 140 10.44 2.40 10.00
C VAL A 140 11.49 3.16 10.82
N GLN A 141 11.06 3.95 11.80
CA GLN A 141 11.98 4.70 12.67
C GLN A 141 12.71 3.80 13.67
N SER A 142 12.09 2.68 14.10
CA SER A 142 12.73 1.70 14.97
C SER A 142 13.72 0.79 14.21
N SER A 143 13.67 0.77 12.89
CA SER A 143 14.60 0.01 12.04
C SER A 143 15.98 0.66 12.09
N PHE A 144 16.73 0.36 13.15
CA PHE A 144 18.11 0.81 13.29
C PHE A 144 19.02 -0.07 12.43
N MET A 145 19.58 0.49 11.38
CA MET A 145 20.66 -0.16 10.64
C MET A 145 22.00 0.36 11.16
N PRO A 146 22.83 -0.50 11.82
CA PRO A 146 24.15 -0.09 12.25
C PRO A 146 24.97 0.53 11.11
N SER A 147 25.70 1.59 11.39
CA SER A 147 26.50 2.30 10.37
C SER A 147 27.51 1.39 9.64
N GLN A 148 27.96 0.32 10.31
CA GLN A 148 28.80 -0.71 9.70
C GLN A 148 28.07 -1.49 8.60
N ASN A 149 26.79 -1.83 8.80
CA ASN A 149 25.98 -2.52 7.80
C ASN A 149 25.69 -1.61 6.61
N ILE A 150 25.46 -0.31 6.83
CA ILE A 150 25.32 0.68 5.75
C ILE A 150 26.60 0.76 4.93
N LYS A 151 27.77 0.76 5.59
CA LYS A 151 29.08 0.77 4.92
C LYS A 151 29.27 -0.50 4.09
N LEU A 152 28.94 -1.66 4.64
CA LEU A 152 29.01 -2.94 3.94
C LEU A 152 28.09 -2.97 2.71
N LEU A 153 26.83 -2.52 2.84
CA LEU A 153 25.89 -2.43 1.72
C LEU A 153 26.39 -1.49 0.63
N LYS A 154 26.96 -0.34 1.01
CA LYS A 154 27.60 0.57 0.05
C LYS A 154 28.77 -0.10 -0.67
N GLN A 155 29.63 -0.81 0.05
CA GLN A 155 30.76 -1.54 -0.54
C GLN A 155 30.27 -2.61 -1.52
N LEU A 156 29.24 -3.38 -1.17
CA LEU A 156 28.65 -4.39 -2.05
C LEU A 156 27.97 -3.78 -3.28
N LYS A 157 27.24 -2.67 -3.10
CA LYS A 157 26.53 -2.00 -4.20
C LYS A 157 27.45 -1.34 -5.21
N TYR A 158 28.57 -0.77 -4.74
CA TYR A 158 29.50 -0.02 -5.58
C TYR A 158 30.83 -0.73 -5.78
N GLN A 159 30.94 -2.03 -5.44
CA GLN A 159 32.14 -2.77 -5.69
C GLN A 159 32.38 -2.88 -7.21
N THR A 160 33.60 -2.61 -7.62
CA THR A 160 34.09 -2.91 -8.97
C THR A 160 35.03 -4.11 -8.89
N ARG A 161 34.92 -5.00 -9.86
CA ARG A 161 35.80 -6.17 -9.95
C ARG A 161 36.53 -6.11 -11.29
N ASN A 162 37.85 -6.18 -11.24
CA ASN A 162 38.67 -6.36 -12.42
C ASN A 162 38.96 -7.84 -12.58
N PHE A 163 38.72 -8.36 -13.74
CA PHE A 163 39.07 -9.75 -14.08
C PHE A 163 39.85 -9.76 -15.38
N LYS A 164 40.79 -10.71 -15.48
CA LYS A 164 41.51 -10.98 -16.70
C LYS A 164 40.94 -12.28 -17.26
N ILE A 165 40.62 -12.25 -18.53
CA ILE A 165 40.16 -13.44 -19.25
C ILE A 165 41.33 -13.93 -20.09
N LEU A 166 41.73 -15.17 -19.88
CA LEU A 166 42.64 -15.90 -20.78
C LEU A 166 41.77 -16.81 -21.65
N SER A 167 41.69 -16.51 -22.92
CA SER A 167 41.01 -17.36 -23.89
C SER A 167 42.05 -18.23 -24.58
N LEU A 168 41.93 -19.52 -24.45
CA LEU A 168 42.75 -20.51 -25.15
C LEU A 168 41.90 -21.14 -26.23
N SER A 169 42.35 -21.07 -27.46
CA SER A 169 41.71 -21.74 -28.60
C SER A 169 42.32 -23.12 -28.78
N TYR A 170 41.52 -24.09 -29.22
CA TYR A 170 42.03 -25.42 -29.58
C TYR A 170 43.17 -25.38 -30.58
N ASN A 171 43.17 -24.39 -31.48
CA ASN A 171 44.23 -24.22 -32.48
C ASN A 171 45.57 -23.71 -31.89
N ASP A 172 45.59 -23.28 -30.62
CA ASP A 172 46.83 -22.86 -29.95
C ASP A 172 47.64 -24.06 -29.44
N PHE A 173 47.11 -25.29 -29.61
CA PHE A 173 47.71 -26.54 -29.13
C PHE A 173 48.04 -27.54 -30.27
N ILE A 174 47.86 -27.18 -31.55
CA ILE A 174 48.19 -27.92 -32.72
C ILE A 174 49.32 -27.25 -33.47
#